data_74fa5649e3f37780e4da1b136398f5dc
#
_entry.id   74fa5649e3f37780e4da1b136398f5dc
#
_cell.length_a   1.000
_cell.length_b   1.000
_cell.length_c   1.000
_cell.angle_alpha   90.00
_cell.angle_beta   90.00
_cell.angle_gamma   90.00
#
_symmetry.space_group_name_H-M   'P 1'
#
loop_
_entity.id
_entity.type
_entity.pdbx_description
1 polymer ?
#
loop_
_entity_poly.entity_id
_entity_poly.type
_entity_poly.pdbx_seq_one_letter_code
_entity_poly.pdbx_strand_id
1 'polypeptide(L)'
;MKAFVLRSYGSPDYLELTDVDEPVPGDDEVLVRVGATSVNPYDWHQMRGQPYVARLMPGGMGLRGPKLSILGCDLAGRVEAAGQNVTGFGPGDEVFALLPQGCFAEYVSVPQSLLAYKPKNLSYEQAAAVPMAAITAMLSLRDAARLQPGQTVLVNGASGGVGTFAVQIARALGANVTAVCSAPNAGLVRSLGAAEVVDYTTTDFTRHEQRYDLLLDIAGSRRVRACRRALKPEGTFIAVGGPAGRWLQPAGHMFAALALAPLVSQRVVMTDTVRCTHKKENLVTLTELFEDGKVTPVIGRTYPFGDIPAAIRHQEQGHARGKIVVTV
;
A
#
# COMPACT_ATOMS: atom_id res chain seq x y z
N MET A 1 -8.21 -26.11 -4.64
CA MET A 1 -7.54 -25.23 -3.67
C MET A 1 -8.56 -24.48 -2.83
N LYS A 2 -8.17 -24.00 -1.64
CA LYS A 2 -9.01 -23.12 -0.84
C LYS A 2 -8.79 -21.65 -1.19
N ALA A 3 -9.89 -20.86 -1.25
CA ALA A 3 -9.86 -19.44 -1.48
C ALA A 3 -10.99 -18.71 -0.73
N PHE A 4 -10.76 -17.44 -0.39
CA PHE A 4 -11.83 -16.56 0.08
C PHE A 4 -12.52 -15.89 -1.11
N VAL A 5 -13.78 -16.25 -1.34
CA VAL A 5 -14.59 -15.79 -2.47
C VAL A 5 -15.58 -14.73 -2.01
N LEU A 6 -15.63 -13.62 -2.74
CA LEU A 6 -16.59 -12.53 -2.58
C LEU A 6 -17.64 -12.60 -3.69
N ARG A 7 -18.89 -12.95 -3.37
CA ARG A 7 -19.99 -13.05 -4.36
C ARG A 7 -20.82 -11.77 -4.48
N SER A 8 -20.85 -10.99 -3.39
CA SER A 8 -21.60 -9.73 -3.34
C SER A 8 -20.90 -8.73 -2.43
N TYR A 9 -21.13 -7.43 -2.65
CA TYR A 9 -20.59 -6.41 -1.76
C TYR A 9 -21.17 -6.53 -0.35
N GLY A 10 -20.31 -6.42 0.65
CA GLY A 10 -20.75 -6.54 2.04
C GLY A 10 -19.67 -6.31 3.08
N SER A 11 -19.93 -6.78 4.30
CA SER A 11 -18.97 -6.83 5.40
C SER A 11 -17.95 -7.96 5.18
N PRO A 12 -16.90 -8.05 6.00
CA PRO A 12 -15.98 -9.20 5.96
C PRO A 12 -16.66 -10.57 6.09
N ASP A 13 -17.89 -10.63 6.63
CA ASP A 13 -18.67 -11.86 6.73
C ASP A 13 -19.18 -12.39 5.37
N TYR A 14 -19.10 -11.59 4.31
CA TYR A 14 -19.42 -11.98 2.94
C TYR A 14 -18.26 -12.65 2.21
N LEU A 15 -17.10 -12.75 2.85
CA LEU A 15 -15.97 -13.53 2.35
C LEU A 15 -16.15 -15.00 2.78
N GLU A 16 -16.39 -15.85 1.83
CA GLU A 16 -16.64 -17.27 2.03
C GLU A 16 -15.37 -18.08 1.74
N LEU A 17 -14.84 -18.80 2.73
CA LEU A 17 -13.77 -19.79 2.49
C LEU A 17 -14.39 -21.02 1.82
N THR A 18 -14.00 -21.27 0.57
CA THR A 18 -14.57 -22.33 -0.23
C THR A 18 -13.51 -23.04 -1.07
N ASP A 19 -13.83 -24.24 -1.53
CA ASP A 19 -12.99 -24.94 -2.49
C ASP A 19 -13.31 -24.43 -3.91
N VAL A 20 -12.25 -24.10 -4.63
CA VAL A 20 -12.28 -23.67 -6.03
C VAL A 20 -11.25 -24.45 -6.83
N ASP A 21 -11.40 -24.49 -8.15
CA ASP A 21 -10.40 -25.11 -9.02
C ASP A 21 -9.06 -24.40 -8.88
N GLU A 22 -7.97 -25.16 -8.90
CA GLU A 22 -6.62 -24.61 -8.94
C GLU A 22 -6.39 -23.94 -10.30
N PRO A 23 -5.84 -22.70 -10.35
CA PRO A 23 -5.60 -22.04 -11.61
C PRO A 23 -4.52 -22.76 -12.41
N VAL A 24 -4.75 -22.92 -13.71
CA VAL A 24 -3.75 -23.39 -14.66
C VAL A 24 -3.04 -22.17 -15.24
N PRO A 25 -1.70 -22.07 -15.13
CA PRO A 25 -0.99 -20.92 -15.67
C PRO A 25 -1.07 -20.90 -17.20
N GLY A 26 -1.34 -19.72 -17.77
CA GLY A 26 -1.20 -19.50 -19.21
C GLY A 26 0.26 -19.54 -19.66
N ASP A 27 0.48 -19.44 -20.98
CA ASP A 27 1.82 -19.60 -21.58
C ASP A 27 2.85 -18.61 -21.01
N ASP A 28 2.45 -17.38 -20.66
CA ASP A 28 3.30 -16.33 -20.10
C ASP A 28 3.12 -16.15 -18.57
N GLU A 29 2.46 -17.10 -17.90
CA GLU A 29 2.12 -17.02 -16.49
C GLU A 29 2.87 -18.07 -15.66
N VAL A 30 2.95 -17.77 -14.38
CA VAL A 30 3.58 -18.62 -13.37
C VAL A 30 2.53 -18.98 -12.32
N LEU A 31 2.37 -20.26 -12.02
CA LEU A 31 1.58 -20.71 -10.88
C LEU A 31 2.42 -20.53 -9.62
N VAL A 32 1.92 -19.73 -8.68
CA VAL A 32 2.58 -19.48 -7.41
C VAL A 32 1.74 -20.04 -6.27
N ARG A 33 2.34 -20.89 -5.45
CA ARG A 33 1.81 -21.25 -4.15
C ARG A 33 2.03 -20.09 -3.20
N VAL A 34 0.95 -19.55 -2.65
CA VAL A 34 0.99 -18.40 -1.74
C VAL A 34 1.55 -18.83 -0.39
N GLY A 35 2.64 -18.23 0.05
CA GLY A 35 3.18 -18.44 1.39
C GLY A 35 2.67 -17.40 2.39
N ALA A 36 2.50 -16.17 1.91
CA ALA A 36 1.89 -15.08 2.67
C ALA A 36 1.27 -14.03 1.73
N THR A 37 0.27 -13.33 2.24
CA THR A 37 -0.34 -12.15 1.64
C THR A 37 -0.50 -11.05 2.69
N SER A 38 -0.96 -9.87 2.30
CA SER A 38 -1.26 -8.81 3.26
C SER A 38 -2.57 -8.09 2.96
N VAL A 39 -3.16 -7.48 3.99
CA VAL A 39 -4.40 -6.73 3.85
C VAL A 39 -4.10 -5.25 3.66
N ASN A 40 -4.81 -4.64 2.71
CA ASN A 40 -4.71 -3.23 2.35
C ASN A 40 -6.06 -2.51 2.43
N PRO A 41 -6.08 -1.17 2.54
CA PRO A 41 -7.31 -0.40 2.37
C PRO A 41 -8.03 -0.71 1.04
N TYR A 42 -7.29 -0.98 -0.02
CA TYR A 42 -7.83 -1.37 -1.32
C TYR A 42 -8.76 -2.59 -1.22
N ASP A 43 -8.39 -3.62 -0.46
CA ASP A 43 -9.17 -4.87 -0.35
C ASP A 43 -10.54 -4.62 0.27
N TRP A 44 -10.63 -3.88 1.38
CA TRP A 44 -11.91 -3.60 2.01
C TRP A 44 -12.76 -2.61 1.19
N HIS A 45 -12.14 -1.68 0.44
CA HIS A 45 -12.85 -0.83 -0.50
C HIS A 45 -13.51 -1.66 -1.60
N GLN A 46 -12.80 -2.63 -2.18
CA GLN A 46 -13.33 -3.57 -3.17
C GLN A 46 -14.44 -4.44 -2.56
N MET A 47 -14.20 -5.00 -1.38
CA MET A 47 -15.17 -5.84 -0.68
C MET A 47 -16.49 -5.12 -0.40
N ARG A 48 -16.44 -3.88 0.07
CA ARG A 48 -17.63 -3.08 0.36
C ARG A 48 -18.21 -2.39 -0.87
N GLY A 49 -17.49 -2.35 -1.97
CA GLY A 49 -17.84 -1.55 -3.14
C GLY A 49 -17.93 -0.05 -2.79
N GLN A 50 -17.02 0.46 -1.99
CA GLN A 50 -17.01 1.85 -1.52
C GLN A 50 -15.68 2.54 -1.87
N PRO A 51 -15.69 3.85 -2.18
CA PRO A 51 -16.86 4.74 -2.19
C PRO A 51 -17.80 4.43 -3.37
N TYR A 52 -19.09 4.66 -3.19
CA TYR A 52 -20.09 4.35 -4.22
C TYR A 52 -19.83 5.04 -5.56
N VAL A 53 -19.23 6.21 -5.56
CA VAL A 53 -18.83 6.90 -6.80
C VAL A 53 -17.87 6.05 -7.66
N ALA A 54 -17.01 5.23 -7.03
CA ALA A 54 -16.08 4.36 -7.75
C ALA A 54 -16.77 3.25 -8.56
N ARG A 55 -18.03 2.88 -8.23
CA ARG A 55 -18.82 1.91 -9.01
C ARG A 55 -19.23 2.46 -10.37
N LEU A 56 -19.35 3.79 -10.49
CA LEU A 56 -19.74 4.48 -11.71
C LEU A 56 -18.56 4.87 -12.60
N MET A 57 -17.32 4.78 -12.08
CA MET A 57 -16.14 5.19 -12.83
C MET A 57 -15.75 4.13 -13.88
N PRO A 58 -15.29 4.54 -15.07
CA PRO A 58 -14.72 3.61 -16.06
C PRO A 58 -13.56 2.82 -15.44
N GLY A 59 -13.57 1.50 -15.58
CA GLY A 59 -12.57 0.62 -14.96
C GLY A 59 -12.67 0.48 -13.43
N GLY A 60 -13.68 1.10 -12.80
CA GLY A 60 -13.92 1.00 -11.36
C GLY A 60 -14.58 -0.31 -10.94
N MET A 61 -15.13 -0.29 -9.71
CA MET A 61 -15.88 -1.41 -9.14
C MET A 61 -17.14 -1.71 -9.93
N GLY A 62 -17.64 -2.94 -9.94
CA GLY A 62 -18.88 -3.30 -10.61
C GLY A 62 -20.11 -2.60 -10.02
N LEU A 63 -21.07 -2.20 -10.86
CA LEU A 63 -22.26 -1.45 -10.40
C LEU A 63 -23.18 -2.29 -9.50
N ARG A 64 -23.41 -3.55 -9.87
CA ARG A 64 -24.37 -4.46 -9.21
C ARG A 64 -23.71 -5.51 -8.31
N GLY A 65 -22.40 -5.72 -8.44
CA GLY A 65 -21.63 -6.70 -7.68
C GLY A 65 -20.14 -6.54 -7.93
N PRO A 66 -19.28 -7.20 -7.12
CA PRO A 66 -17.85 -7.13 -7.27
C PRO A 66 -17.39 -7.68 -8.62
N LYS A 67 -16.45 -7.02 -9.27
CA LYS A 67 -15.75 -7.54 -10.45
C LYS A 67 -14.68 -8.56 -10.06
N LEU A 68 -14.19 -8.44 -8.84
CA LEU A 68 -13.11 -9.25 -8.28
C LEU A 68 -13.72 -10.25 -7.31
N SER A 69 -13.59 -11.53 -7.62
CA SER A 69 -14.17 -12.60 -6.80
C SER A 69 -13.23 -13.07 -5.67
N ILE A 70 -11.93 -13.07 -5.91
CA ILE A 70 -10.90 -13.37 -4.91
C ILE A 70 -10.05 -12.12 -4.74
N LEU A 71 -10.06 -11.54 -3.55
CA LEU A 71 -9.32 -10.32 -3.24
C LEU A 71 -7.86 -10.62 -2.88
N GLY A 72 -7.14 -9.62 -2.35
CA GLY A 72 -5.74 -9.71 -1.98
C GLY A 72 -4.82 -9.32 -3.13
N CYS A 73 -3.98 -8.30 -2.90
CA CYS A 73 -3.10 -7.74 -3.93
C CYS A 73 -1.62 -8.06 -3.70
N ASP A 74 -1.22 -8.23 -2.46
CA ASP A 74 0.18 -8.49 -2.10
C ASP A 74 0.44 -9.99 -2.11
N LEU A 75 1.46 -10.40 -2.84
CA LEU A 75 1.87 -11.80 -2.97
C LEU A 75 3.31 -11.97 -2.48
N ALA A 76 3.54 -12.99 -1.67
CA ALA A 76 4.84 -13.63 -1.50
C ALA A 76 4.64 -15.14 -1.48
N GLY A 77 5.41 -15.87 -2.26
CA GLY A 77 5.20 -17.31 -2.39
C GLY A 77 6.29 -18.00 -3.19
N ARG A 78 6.03 -19.25 -3.54
CA ARG A 78 6.94 -20.12 -4.25
C ARG A 78 6.32 -20.56 -5.58
N VAL A 79 7.12 -20.54 -6.63
CA VAL A 79 6.73 -21.03 -7.95
C VAL A 79 6.52 -22.55 -7.91
N GLU A 80 5.36 -23.01 -8.36
CA GLU A 80 5.03 -24.42 -8.53
C GLU A 80 5.11 -24.89 -9.99
N ALA A 81 4.65 -24.04 -10.92
CA ALA A 81 4.71 -24.34 -12.35
C ALA A 81 4.89 -23.05 -13.15
N ALA A 82 5.40 -23.16 -14.37
CA ALA A 82 5.58 -22.06 -15.30
C ALA A 82 5.05 -22.42 -16.67
N GLY A 83 4.43 -21.45 -17.36
CA GLY A 83 3.98 -21.57 -18.73
C GLY A 83 5.16 -21.68 -19.70
N GLN A 84 4.88 -22.12 -20.92
CA GLN A 84 5.92 -22.47 -21.92
C GLN A 84 6.79 -21.29 -22.37
N ASN A 85 6.29 -20.06 -22.29
CA ASN A 85 7.02 -18.83 -22.66
C ASN A 85 7.76 -18.20 -21.47
N VAL A 86 7.63 -18.74 -20.27
CA VAL A 86 8.30 -18.19 -19.09
C VAL A 86 9.78 -18.54 -19.12
N THR A 87 10.64 -17.56 -19.10
CA THR A 87 12.11 -17.74 -19.17
C THR A 87 12.83 -17.31 -17.89
N GLY A 88 12.16 -16.53 -17.04
CA GLY A 88 12.79 -15.90 -15.88
C GLY A 88 12.49 -16.55 -14.54
N PHE A 89 11.59 -17.53 -14.47
CA PHE A 89 11.17 -18.18 -13.25
C PHE A 89 10.92 -19.66 -13.46
N GLY A 90 11.23 -20.48 -12.44
CA GLY A 90 11.03 -21.93 -12.47
C GLY A 90 10.52 -22.47 -11.13
N PRO A 91 10.04 -23.74 -11.11
CA PRO A 91 9.60 -24.38 -9.88
C PRO A 91 10.65 -24.30 -8.76
N GLY A 92 10.22 -23.87 -7.59
CA GLY A 92 11.08 -23.69 -6.43
C GLY A 92 11.53 -22.25 -6.16
N ASP A 93 11.43 -21.34 -7.14
CA ASP A 93 11.81 -19.94 -6.98
C ASP A 93 10.90 -19.23 -5.98
N GLU A 94 11.50 -18.44 -5.11
CA GLU A 94 10.77 -17.58 -4.17
C GLU A 94 10.52 -16.21 -4.79
N VAL A 95 9.26 -15.82 -4.87
CA VAL A 95 8.81 -14.62 -5.61
C VAL A 95 7.86 -13.77 -4.79
N PHE A 96 7.74 -12.51 -5.17
CA PHE A 96 6.74 -11.59 -4.64
C PHE A 96 6.22 -10.65 -5.73
N ALA A 97 5.01 -10.12 -5.56
CA ALA A 97 4.36 -9.29 -6.56
C ALA A 97 3.27 -8.39 -5.98
N LEU A 98 2.95 -7.32 -6.72
CA LEU A 98 1.73 -6.54 -6.56
C LEU A 98 0.74 -6.91 -7.66
N LEU A 99 -0.31 -7.62 -7.29
CA LEU A 99 -1.37 -8.06 -8.20
C LEU A 99 -2.61 -7.16 -8.09
N PRO A 100 -3.50 -7.18 -9.08
CA PRO A 100 -4.79 -6.51 -8.94
C PRO A 100 -5.70 -7.23 -7.93
N GLN A 101 -5.54 -8.57 -7.77
CA GLN A 101 -6.35 -9.46 -6.95
C GLN A 101 -5.77 -10.88 -6.90
N GLY A 102 -6.40 -11.78 -6.15
CA GLY A 102 -6.19 -13.24 -6.25
C GLY A 102 -5.38 -13.83 -5.10
N CYS A 103 -4.77 -13.01 -4.23
CA CYS A 103 -3.85 -13.51 -3.20
C CYS A 103 -4.54 -14.03 -1.93
N PHE A 104 -5.87 -13.92 -1.80
CA PHE A 104 -6.62 -14.57 -0.72
C PHE A 104 -6.99 -16.00 -1.10
N ALA A 105 -6.02 -16.76 -1.60
CA ALA A 105 -6.10 -18.14 -2.06
C ALA A 105 -4.78 -18.88 -1.81
N GLU A 106 -4.82 -20.21 -1.83
CA GLU A 106 -3.60 -21.04 -1.69
C GLU A 106 -2.68 -20.95 -2.91
N TYR A 107 -3.25 -20.75 -4.10
CA TYR A 107 -2.50 -20.61 -5.36
C TYR A 107 -3.04 -19.44 -6.19
N VAL A 108 -2.16 -18.84 -6.97
CA VAL A 108 -2.51 -17.78 -7.91
C VAL A 108 -1.67 -17.88 -9.18
N SER A 109 -2.31 -17.71 -10.35
CA SER A 109 -1.60 -17.58 -11.63
C SER A 109 -1.23 -16.12 -11.86
N VAL A 110 0.04 -15.86 -12.19
CA VAL A 110 0.62 -14.51 -12.24
C VAL A 110 1.41 -14.33 -13.53
N PRO A 111 1.13 -13.29 -14.33
CA PRO A 111 2.00 -12.91 -15.45
C PRO A 111 3.45 -12.69 -14.98
N GLN A 112 4.43 -13.30 -15.66
CA GLN A 112 5.85 -13.18 -15.30
C GLN A 112 6.33 -11.72 -15.29
N SER A 113 5.66 -10.83 -16.02
CA SER A 113 5.95 -9.40 -16.04
C SER A 113 5.65 -8.66 -14.75
N LEU A 114 4.87 -9.24 -13.83
CA LEU A 114 4.55 -8.68 -12.52
C LEU A 114 5.41 -9.25 -11.39
N LEU A 115 6.09 -10.37 -11.62
CA LEU A 115 6.88 -11.08 -10.62
C LEU A 115 8.29 -10.50 -10.47
N ALA A 116 8.75 -10.43 -9.23
CA ALA A 116 10.15 -10.24 -8.88
C ALA A 116 10.59 -11.35 -7.91
N TYR A 117 11.90 -11.63 -7.87
CA TYR A 117 12.46 -12.51 -6.85
C TYR A 117 12.32 -11.89 -5.47
N LYS A 118 11.89 -12.69 -4.50
CA LYS A 118 11.81 -12.28 -3.10
C LYS A 118 13.19 -11.91 -2.58
N PRO A 119 13.36 -10.77 -1.85
CA PRO A 119 14.61 -10.44 -1.19
C PRO A 119 15.09 -11.60 -0.30
N LYS A 120 16.37 -11.97 -0.40
CA LYS A 120 16.93 -13.17 0.27
C LYS A 120 16.87 -13.08 1.79
N ASN A 121 16.94 -11.88 2.34
CA ASN A 121 16.92 -11.60 3.77
C ASN A 121 15.52 -11.41 4.36
N LEU A 122 14.44 -11.54 3.56
CA LEU A 122 13.07 -11.43 4.03
C LEU A 122 12.38 -12.79 4.10
N SER A 123 11.55 -13.01 5.13
CA SER A 123 10.58 -14.10 5.16
C SER A 123 9.42 -13.85 4.18
N TYR A 124 8.55 -14.83 3.94
CA TYR A 124 7.34 -14.63 3.11
C TYR A 124 6.43 -13.56 3.71
N GLU A 125 6.25 -13.54 5.02
CA GLU A 125 5.42 -12.52 5.71
C GLU A 125 5.98 -11.12 5.52
N GLN A 126 7.31 -10.98 5.65
CA GLN A 126 7.98 -9.71 5.43
C GLN A 126 7.87 -9.27 3.96
N ALA A 127 8.07 -10.19 3.02
CA ALA A 127 7.96 -9.91 1.59
C ALA A 127 6.51 -9.57 1.19
N ALA A 128 5.51 -10.25 1.74
CA ALA A 128 4.09 -9.94 1.52
C ALA A 128 3.67 -8.57 2.09
N ALA A 129 4.39 -8.05 3.08
CA ALA A 129 4.14 -6.71 3.63
C ALA A 129 4.56 -5.57 2.67
N VAL A 130 5.34 -5.87 1.62
CA VAL A 130 6.03 -4.88 0.79
C VAL A 130 5.19 -4.31 -0.35
N PRO A 131 4.58 -5.10 -1.27
CA PRO A 131 4.31 -4.62 -2.63
C PRO A 131 3.44 -3.37 -2.68
N MET A 132 2.21 -3.39 -2.17
CA MET A 132 1.33 -2.23 -2.21
C MET A 132 1.91 -1.04 -1.43
N ALA A 133 2.39 -1.28 -0.22
CA ALA A 133 2.76 -0.21 0.69
C ALA A 133 4.09 0.45 0.31
N ALA A 134 5.13 -0.34 0.01
CA ALA A 134 6.45 0.19 -0.31
C ALA A 134 6.48 0.79 -1.73
N ILE A 135 5.80 0.19 -2.71
CA ILE A 135 5.66 0.80 -4.05
C ILE A 135 4.95 2.16 -3.93
N THR A 136 3.87 2.25 -3.13
CA THR A 136 3.18 3.53 -2.91
C THR A 136 4.12 4.59 -2.33
N ALA A 137 4.89 4.24 -1.33
CA ALA A 137 5.87 5.15 -0.73
C ALA A 137 6.96 5.55 -1.73
N MET A 138 7.52 4.59 -2.49
CA MET A 138 8.55 4.82 -3.50
C MET A 138 8.06 5.74 -4.61
N LEU A 139 6.91 5.45 -5.21
CA LEU A 139 6.29 6.28 -6.26
C LEU A 139 6.03 7.71 -5.77
N SER A 140 5.58 7.86 -4.52
CA SER A 140 5.31 9.16 -3.93
C SER A 140 6.58 10.00 -3.75
N LEU A 141 7.63 9.39 -3.19
CA LEU A 141 8.85 10.10 -2.79
C LEU A 141 9.82 10.29 -3.97
N ARG A 142 10.11 9.21 -4.70
CA ARG A 142 11.08 9.22 -5.80
C ARG A 142 10.50 9.83 -7.07
N ASP A 143 9.34 9.35 -7.50
CA ASP A 143 8.84 9.67 -8.85
C ASP A 143 7.94 10.92 -8.83
N ALA A 144 6.98 10.98 -7.92
CA ALA A 144 6.04 12.08 -7.85
C ALA A 144 6.67 13.33 -7.21
N ALA A 145 7.31 13.21 -6.06
CA ALA A 145 7.97 14.35 -5.40
C ALA A 145 9.33 14.69 -6.01
N ARG A 146 10.05 13.71 -6.55
CA ARG A 146 11.46 13.84 -6.96
C ARG A 146 12.31 14.33 -5.79
N LEU A 147 12.11 13.71 -4.63
CA LEU A 147 12.73 14.10 -3.37
C LEU A 147 14.26 14.16 -3.49
N GLN A 148 14.84 15.26 -3.02
CA GLN A 148 16.29 15.51 -3.06
C GLN A 148 16.89 15.39 -1.64
N PRO A 149 18.17 14.99 -1.53
CA PRO A 149 18.88 15.01 -0.26
C PRO A 149 18.81 16.39 0.41
N GLY A 150 18.67 16.40 1.73
CA GLY A 150 18.58 17.63 2.54
C GLY A 150 17.18 18.25 2.61
N GLN A 151 16.23 17.85 1.76
CA GLN A 151 14.86 18.34 1.84
C GLN A 151 14.14 17.86 3.11
N THR A 152 13.15 18.66 3.54
CA THR A 152 12.31 18.37 4.70
C THR A 152 10.99 17.74 4.27
N VAL A 153 10.64 16.59 4.87
CA VAL A 153 9.44 15.82 4.55
C VAL A 153 8.58 15.65 5.78
N LEU A 154 7.30 15.98 5.69
CA LEU A 154 6.30 15.61 6.68
C LEU A 154 5.51 14.40 6.17
N VAL A 155 5.49 13.30 6.97
CA VAL A 155 4.74 12.08 6.68
C VAL A 155 3.54 12.00 7.63
N ASN A 156 2.33 12.30 7.14
CA ASN A 156 1.10 12.18 7.91
C ASN A 156 0.54 10.75 7.83
N GLY A 157 0.47 10.06 8.97
CA GLY A 157 0.16 8.63 9.07
C GLY A 157 1.41 7.75 9.06
N ALA A 158 2.50 8.23 9.63
CA ALA A 158 3.83 7.63 9.58
C ALA A 158 3.94 6.23 10.19
N SER A 159 3.08 5.86 11.14
CA SER A 159 3.09 4.54 11.80
C SER A 159 2.28 3.46 11.09
N GLY A 160 1.55 3.79 10.01
CA GLY A 160 0.77 2.85 9.22
C GLY A 160 1.60 2.10 8.17
N GLY A 161 0.95 1.22 7.39
CA GLY A 161 1.63 0.38 6.39
C GLY A 161 2.50 1.17 5.42
N VAL A 162 1.94 2.13 4.68
CA VAL A 162 2.70 2.99 3.76
C VAL A 162 3.65 3.91 4.51
N GLY A 163 3.21 4.45 5.67
CA GLY A 163 3.98 5.42 6.44
C GLY A 163 5.33 4.90 6.94
N THR A 164 5.37 3.65 7.42
CA THR A 164 6.61 3.02 7.91
C THR A 164 7.65 2.85 6.80
N PHE A 165 7.23 2.56 5.57
CA PHE A 165 8.10 2.56 4.40
C PHE A 165 8.50 3.97 3.98
N ALA A 166 7.55 4.91 3.98
CA ALA A 166 7.82 6.29 3.57
C ALA A 166 8.88 6.97 4.43
N VAL A 167 8.85 6.76 5.76
CA VAL A 167 9.88 7.29 6.67
C VAL A 167 11.26 6.75 6.31
N GLN A 168 11.38 5.44 6.12
CA GLN A 168 12.66 4.79 5.83
C GLN A 168 13.20 5.13 4.43
N ILE A 169 12.32 5.12 3.41
CA ILE A 169 12.70 5.46 2.03
C ILE A 169 13.10 6.93 1.94
N ALA A 170 12.36 7.86 2.58
CA ALA A 170 12.73 9.28 2.59
C ALA A 170 14.11 9.50 3.25
N ARG A 171 14.38 8.80 4.37
CA ARG A 171 15.70 8.81 5.01
C ARG A 171 16.78 8.24 4.07
N ALA A 172 16.52 7.11 3.42
CA ALA A 172 17.48 6.51 2.47
C ALA A 172 17.78 7.43 1.28
N LEU A 173 16.83 8.29 0.89
CA LEU A 173 17.02 9.34 -0.10
C LEU A 173 17.69 10.61 0.46
N GLY A 174 18.11 10.61 1.73
CA GLY A 174 18.83 11.71 2.36
C GLY A 174 17.95 12.86 2.87
N ALA A 175 16.65 12.68 3.01
CA ALA A 175 15.74 13.70 3.50
C ALA A 175 15.66 13.75 5.05
N ASN A 176 15.27 14.91 5.58
CA ASN A 176 14.94 15.11 6.99
C ASN A 176 13.45 14.85 7.21
N VAL A 177 13.12 13.80 7.97
CA VAL A 177 11.74 13.32 8.12
C VAL A 177 11.13 13.76 9.43
N THR A 178 9.98 14.45 9.35
CA THR A 178 9.06 14.67 10.47
C THR A 178 7.88 13.70 10.33
N ALA A 179 7.68 12.83 11.32
CA ALA A 179 6.62 11.83 11.34
C ALA A 179 5.42 12.31 12.15
N VAL A 180 4.21 12.20 11.59
CA VAL A 180 2.96 12.46 12.32
C VAL A 180 2.31 11.12 12.66
N CYS A 181 2.18 10.84 13.96
CA CYS A 181 1.54 9.63 14.50
C CYS A 181 0.99 9.91 15.91
N SER A 182 0.36 8.92 16.55
CA SER A 182 0.00 9.01 17.98
C SER A 182 1.19 8.70 18.89
N ALA A 183 1.18 9.21 20.13
CA ALA A 183 2.26 9.05 21.11
C ALA A 183 2.77 7.60 21.28
N PRO A 184 1.91 6.55 21.37
CA PRO A 184 2.37 5.16 21.49
C PRO A 184 3.24 4.68 20.32
N ASN A 185 3.14 5.32 19.15
CA ASN A 185 3.91 4.97 17.96
C ASN A 185 5.19 5.80 17.77
N ALA A 186 5.44 6.79 18.63
CA ALA A 186 6.58 7.69 18.49
C ALA A 186 7.93 6.95 18.52
N GLY A 187 8.08 5.98 19.41
CA GLY A 187 9.29 5.14 19.49
C GLY A 187 9.55 4.38 18.19
N LEU A 188 8.51 3.79 17.60
CA LEU A 188 8.63 3.09 16.32
C LEU A 188 9.13 4.02 15.21
N VAL A 189 8.45 5.14 14.97
CA VAL A 189 8.82 6.01 13.83
C VAL A 189 10.20 6.64 14.00
N ARG A 190 10.65 6.90 15.23
CA ARG A 190 12.03 7.30 15.49
C ARG A 190 13.04 6.21 15.14
N SER A 191 12.77 4.96 15.51
CA SER A 191 13.67 3.83 15.16
C SER A 191 13.76 3.60 13.65
N LEU A 192 12.72 3.98 12.89
CA LEU A 192 12.71 3.95 11.44
C LEU A 192 13.44 5.13 10.78
N GLY A 193 13.83 6.14 11.59
CA GLY A 193 14.66 7.25 11.14
C GLY A 193 13.95 8.60 11.02
N ALA A 194 12.76 8.77 11.63
CA ALA A 194 12.19 10.09 11.78
C ALA A 194 13.02 10.95 12.73
N ALA A 195 13.48 12.12 12.27
CA ALA A 195 14.21 13.09 13.07
C ALA A 195 13.30 13.76 14.10
N GLU A 196 12.07 14.04 13.72
CA GLU A 196 11.06 14.66 14.57
C GLU A 196 9.75 13.87 14.54
N VAL A 197 9.00 13.95 15.63
CA VAL A 197 7.68 13.30 15.75
C VAL A 197 6.66 14.28 16.30
N VAL A 198 5.57 14.43 15.58
CA VAL A 198 4.41 15.22 15.98
C VAL A 198 3.28 14.28 16.39
N ASP A 199 2.85 14.38 17.64
CA ASP A 199 1.66 13.66 18.09
C ASP A 199 0.40 14.43 17.69
N TYR A 200 -0.36 13.85 16.73
CA TYR A 200 -1.57 14.48 16.19
C TYR A 200 -2.72 14.58 17.22
N THR A 201 -2.62 13.86 18.34
CA THR A 201 -3.65 13.87 19.40
C THR A 201 -3.57 15.13 20.27
N THR A 202 -2.38 15.73 20.35
CA THR A 202 -2.10 16.93 21.15
C THR A 202 -1.72 18.14 20.30
N THR A 203 -1.21 17.91 19.09
CA THR A 203 -0.60 18.97 18.27
C THR A 203 -1.12 18.94 16.84
N ASP A 204 -1.57 20.08 16.34
CA ASP A 204 -1.95 20.25 14.94
C ASP A 204 -0.72 20.60 14.09
N PHE A 205 -0.20 19.63 13.36
CA PHE A 205 0.97 19.81 12.48
C PHE A 205 0.79 20.92 11.44
N THR A 206 -0.46 21.26 11.06
CA THR A 206 -0.73 22.33 10.08
C THR A 206 -0.55 23.73 10.63
N ARG A 207 -0.32 23.86 11.95
CA ARG A 207 -0.09 25.11 12.68
C ARG A 207 1.33 25.28 13.18
N HIS A 208 2.21 24.28 12.91
CA HIS A 208 3.63 24.40 13.22
C HIS A 208 4.26 25.57 12.45
N GLU A 209 5.30 26.19 13.02
CA GLU A 209 6.08 27.25 12.37
C GLU A 209 6.92 26.68 11.22
N GLN A 210 7.44 25.45 11.39
CA GLN A 210 8.23 24.77 10.39
C GLN A 210 7.44 24.55 9.09
N ARG A 211 8.10 24.74 7.95
CA ARG A 211 7.56 24.52 6.61
C ARG A 211 8.36 23.45 5.90
N TYR A 212 7.67 22.59 5.18
CA TYR A 212 8.21 21.39 4.55
C TYR A 212 8.31 21.55 3.03
N ASP A 213 9.32 20.92 2.44
CA ASP A 213 9.44 20.78 0.99
C ASP A 213 8.39 19.81 0.44
N LEU A 214 8.08 18.76 1.23
CA LEU A 214 7.10 17.73 0.89
C LEU A 214 6.18 17.43 2.07
N LEU A 215 4.88 17.32 1.81
CA LEU A 215 3.90 16.73 2.71
C LEU A 215 3.29 15.51 2.04
N LEU A 216 3.56 14.33 2.59
CA LEU A 216 2.97 13.07 2.18
C LEU A 216 1.77 12.75 3.10
N ASP A 217 0.56 12.90 2.55
CA ASP A 217 -0.68 12.72 3.28
C ASP A 217 -1.29 11.33 3.04
N ILE A 218 -1.02 10.42 3.96
CA ILE A 218 -1.51 9.04 3.93
C ILE A 218 -2.82 8.92 4.71
N ALA A 219 -2.91 9.62 5.85
CA ALA A 219 -4.05 9.51 6.75
C ALA A 219 -5.26 10.37 6.33
N GLY A 220 -5.05 11.44 5.56
CA GLY A 220 -6.13 12.37 5.16
C GLY A 220 -6.83 13.03 6.34
N SER A 221 -6.13 13.17 7.47
CA SER A 221 -6.73 13.59 8.75
C SER A 221 -7.03 15.09 8.83
N ARG A 222 -6.57 15.88 7.87
CA ARG A 222 -6.76 17.34 7.81
C ARG A 222 -7.21 17.77 6.42
N ARG A 223 -7.94 18.91 6.35
CA ARG A 223 -8.35 19.48 5.05
C ARG A 223 -7.11 19.90 4.24
N VAL A 224 -7.13 19.70 2.94
CA VAL A 224 -6.03 20.04 2.02
C VAL A 224 -5.56 21.50 2.20
N ARG A 225 -6.50 22.46 2.36
CA ARG A 225 -6.16 23.87 2.64
C ARG A 225 -5.35 24.06 3.93
N ALA A 226 -5.60 23.22 4.96
CA ALA A 226 -4.83 23.29 6.19
C ALA A 226 -3.44 22.67 5.99
N CYS A 227 -3.34 21.52 5.32
CA CYS A 227 -2.07 20.85 5.01
C CYS A 227 -1.12 21.78 4.23
N ARG A 228 -1.64 22.56 3.30
CA ARG A 228 -0.85 23.53 2.53
C ARG A 228 -0.12 24.56 3.38
N ARG A 229 -0.65 24.95 4.55
CA ARG A 229 0.04 25.90 5.43
C ARG A 229 1.33 25.35 6.02
N ALA A 230 1.46 24.03 6.08
CA ALA A 230 2.68 23.36 6.52
C ALA A 230 3.75 23.27 5.40
N LEU A 231 3.42 23.63 4.15
CA LEU A 231 4.35 23.59 3.03
C LEU A 231 5.05 24.93 2.81
N LYS A 232 6.26 24.86 2.27
CA LYS A 232 6.95 26.01 1.66
C LYS A 232 6.16 26.51 0.43
N PRO A 233 6.39 27.75 -0.04
CA PRO A 233 5.68 28.31 -1.20
C PRO A 233 5.71 27.41 -2.45
N GLU A 234 6.83 26.72 -2.71
CA GLU A 234 7.02 25.79 -3.83
C GLU A 234 6.99 24.31 -3.41
N GLY A 235 6.52 24.04 -2.18
CA GLY A 235 6.45 22.68 -1.63
C GLY A 235 5.45 21.81 -2.38
N THR A 236 5.61 20.49 -2.22
CA THR A 236 4.77 19.49 -2.87
C THR A 236 3.80 18.87 -1.86
N PHE A 237 2.52 18.80 -2.20
CA PHE A 237 1.51 18.03 -1.48
C PHE A 237 1.20 16.75 -2.25
N ILE A 238 1.35 15.60 -1.60
CA ILE A 238 0.99 14.30 -2.19
C ILE A 238 -0.12 13.68 -1.37
N ALA A 239 -1.28 13.47 -2.02
CA ALA A 239 -2.39 12.72 -1.46
C ALA A 239 -2.26 11.24 -1.84
N VAL A 240 -2.12 10.37 -0.83
CA VAL A 240 -2.08 8.91 -0.98
C VAL A 240 -3.38 8.28 -0.51
N GLY A 241 -3.90 8.76 0.62
CA GLY A 241 -5.14 8.30 1.22
C GLY A 241 -6.09 9.45 1.52
N GLY A 242 -7.10 9.17 2.29
CA GLY A 242 -8.10 10.16 2.70
C GLY A 242 -9.01 9.59 3.78
N PRO A 243 -9.89 10.42 4.34
CA PRO A 243 -10.85 9.97 5.35
C PRO A 243 -11.74 8.87 4.78
N ALA A 244 -12.15 7.93 5.62
CA ALA A 244 -13.09 6.89 5.23
C ALA A 244 -14.49 7.49 4.98
N GLY A 245 -15.22 6.94 3.99
CA GLY A 245 -16.58 7.37 3.71
C GLY A 245 -17.26 6.52 2.64
N ARG A 246 -18.58 6.40 2.73
CA ARG A 246 -19.37 5.51 1.85
C ARG A 246 -19.62 6.08 0.46
N TRP A 247 -19.78 7.40 0.33
CA TRP A 247 -20.23 8.02 -0.91
C TRP A 247 -19.11 8.52 -1.80
N LEU A 248 -18.26 9.39 -1.26
CA LEU A 248 -17.24 10.12 -2.04
C LEU A 248 -15.82 9.94 -1.49
N GLN A 249 -15.66 9.74 -0.19
CA GLN A 249 -14.33 9.62 0.43
C GLN A 249 -13.75 8.21 0.25
N PRO A 250 -12.44 8.04 0.00
CA PRO A 250 -11.39 9.08 0.03
C PRO A 250 -11.28 9.92 -1.25
N ALA A 251 -11.98 9.57 -2.35
CA ALA A 251 -11.88 10.28 -3.62
C ALA A 251 -12.18 11.79 -3.51
N GLY A 252 -13.12 12.19 -2.64
CA GLY A 252 -13.43 13.60 -2.42
C GLY A 252 -12.27 14.42 -1.88
N HIS A 253 -11.42 13.84 -1.03
CA HIS A 253 -10.18 14.47 -0.55
C HIS A 253 -9.19 14.68 -1.71
N MET A 254 -9.06 13.68 -2.56
CA MET A 254 -8.23 13.72 -3.76
C MET A 254 -8.73 14.76 -4.78
N PHE A 255 -10.03 14.78 -5.05
CA PHE A 255 -10.63 15.82 -5.94
C PHE A 255 -10.47 17.24 -5.39
N ALA A 256 -10.62 17.42 -4.07
CA ALA A 256 -10.39 18.72 -3.43
C ALA A 256 -8.92 19.17 -3.58
N ALA A 257 -7.97 18.23 -3.51
CA ALA A 257 -6.56 18.52 -3.75
C ALA A 257 -6.32 18.98 -5.20
N LEU A 258 -6.83 18.25 -6.19
CA LEU A 258 -6.71 18.58 -7.61
C LEU A 258 -7.41 19.90 -7.97
N ALA A 259 -8.59 20.16 -7.42
CA ALA A 259 -9.31 21.41 -7.67
C ALA A 259 -8.57 22.65 -7.13
N LEU A 260 -7.74 22.48 -6.11
CA LEU A 260 -6.90 23.55 -5.57
C LEU A 260 -5.60 23.75 -6.36
N ALA A 261 -5.13 22.74 -7.09
CA ALA A 261 -3.84 22.77 -7.79
C ALA A 261 -3.65 24.03 -8.69
N PRO A 262 -4.59 24.44 -9.54
CA PRO A 262 -4.40 25.61 -10.41
C PRO A 262 -4.44 26.96 -9.66
N LEU A 263 -4.87 26.98 -8.40
CA LEU A 263 -5.06 28.19 -7.60
C LEU A 263 -3.91 28.47 -6.63
N VAL A 264 -2.86 27.62 -6.67
CA VAL A 264 -1.81 27.62 -5.64
C VAL A 264 -0.42 27.49 -6.26
N SER A 265 0.60 28.03 -5.57
CA SER A 265 2.00 27.88 -5.98
C SER A 265 2.57 26.48 -5.67
N GLN A 266 2.01 25.79 -4.67
CA GLN A 266 2.44 24.45 -4.31
C GLN A 266 2.03 23.43 -5.38
N ARG A 267 2.91 22.49 -5.62
CA ARG A 267 2.62 21.35 -6.50
C ARG A 267 1.72 20.35 -5.78
N VAL A 268 0.61 19.96 -6.41
CA VAL A 268 -0.33 18.97 -5.89
C VAL A 268 -0.27 17.74 -6.79
N VAL A 269 0.00 16.59 -6.20
CA VAL A 269 0.16 15.33 -6.93
C VAL A 269 -0.63 14.22 -6.23
N MET A 270 -1.07 13.24 -7.00
CA MET A 270 -1.68 12.00 -6.51
C MET A 270 -0.84 10.82 -6.98
N THR A 271 -0.73 9.81 -6.13
CA THR A 271 -0.05 8.56 -6.47
C THR A 271 -1.09 7.48 -6.71
N ASP A 272 -1.03 6.83 -7.88
CA ASP A 272 -1.87 5.67 -8.23
C ASP A 272 -0.99 4.42 -8.38
N THR A 273 -0.86 3.67 -7.30
CA THR A 273 -0.06 2.45 -7.25
C THR A 273 -0.74 1.29 -7.98
N VAL A 274 -2.08 1.26 -7.98
CA VAL A 274 -2.85 0.17 -8.60
C VAL A 274 -2.65 0.17 -10.11
N ARG A 275 -2.62 1.36 -10.73
CA ARG A 275 -2.44 1.55 -12.18
C ARG A 275 -0.97 1.69 -12.61
N CYS A 276 -0.03 1.63 -11.68
CA CYS A 276 1.39 1.68 -12.00
C CYS A 276 1.76 0.55 -12.98
N THR A 277 2.42 0.89 -14.07
CA THR A 277 2.87 -0.06 -15.11
C THR A 277 4.23 -0.70 -14.78
N HIS A 278 5.05 -0.04 -13.95
CA HIS A 278 6.41 -0.47 -13.60
C HIS A 278 6.48 -1.15 -12.22
N LYS A 279 5.54 -2.08 -11.95
CA LYS A 279 5.47 -2.73 -10.63
C LYS A 279 6.69 -3.61 -10.34
N LYS A 280 7.10 -4.41 -11.32
CA LYS A 280 8.27 -5.30 -11.23
C LYS A 280 9.56 -4.51 -10.99
N GLU A 281 9.80 -3.47 -11.77
CA GLU A 281 11.00 -2.62 -11.67
C GLU A 281 11.06 -1.92 -10.29
N ASN A 282 9.92 -1.49 -9.77
CA ASN A 282 9.84 -0.93 -8.42
C ASN A 282 10.16 -1.99 -7.34
N LEU A 283 9.68 -3.22 -7.50
CA LEU A 283 10.00 -4.31 -6.58
C LEU A 283 11.49 -4.65 -6.61
N VAL A 284 12.11 -4.68 -7.80
CA VAL A 284 13.56 -4.91 -7.96
C VAL A 284 14.36 -3.80 -7.25
N THR A 285 14.00 -2.53 -7.47
CA THR A 285 14.66 -1.41 -6.77
C THR A 285 14.47 -1.50 -5.24
N LEU A 286 13.28 -1.90 -4.78
CA LEU A 286 13.02 -2.10 -3.35
C LEU A 286 13.82 -3.27 -2.79
N THR A 287 14.03 -4.36 -3.56
CA THR A 287 14.86 -5.49 -3.15
C THR A 287 16.26 -5.04 -2.75
N GLU A 288 16.89 -4.15 -3.53
CA GLU A 288 18.20 -3.60 -3.20
C GLU A 288 18.20 -2.88 -1.85
N LEU A 289 17.16 -2.07 -1.57
CA LEU A 289 17.04 -1.36 -0.30
C LEU A 289 16.85 -2.29 0.90
N PHE A 290 16.15 -3.41 0.71
CA PHE A 290 15.99 -4.43 1.75
C PHE A 290 17.27 -5.22 1.99
N GLU A 291 17.94 -5.67 0.93
CA GLU A 291 19.17 -6.45 1.03
C GLU A 291 20.33 -5.61 1.62
N ASP A 292 20.37 -4.31 1.33
CA ASP A 292 21.28 -3.33 1.95
C ASP A 292 20.91 -2.99 3.41
N GLY A 293 19.78 -3.47 3.93
CA GLY A 293 19.30 -3.15 5.29
C GLY A 293 18.86 -1.68 5.49
N LYS A 294 18.69 -0.91 4.41
CA LYS A 294 18.23 0.48 4.46
C LYS A 294 16.75 0.61 4.79
N VAL A 295 15.97 -0.39 4.43
CA VAL A 295 14.52 -0.47 4.67
C VAL A 295 14.18 -1.84 5.24
N THR A 296 13.29 -1.88 6.24
CA THR A 296 12.80 -3.12 6.85
C THR A 296 11.28 -3.07 6.95
N PRO A 297 10.56 -4.13 6.50
CA PRO A 297 9.12 -4.21 6.65
C PRO A 297 8.69 -4.24 8.12
N VAL A 298 7.70 -3.43 8.48
CA VAL A 298 7.11 -3.42 9.82
C VAL A 298 5.78 -4.16 9.79
N ILE A 299 5.73 -5.34 10.41
CA ILE A 299 4.52 -6.12 10.57
C ILE A 299 3.92 -5.81 11.94
N GLY A 300 2.70 -5.28 11.95
CA GLY A 300 1.98 -4.97 13.19
C GLY A 300 1.23 -6.17 13.73
N ARG A 301 0.68 -6.98 12.86
CA ARG A 301 -0.02 -8.22 13.23
C ARG A 301 -0.04 -9.23 12.08
N THR A 302 0.08 -10.51 12.44
CA THR A 302 -0.08 -11.65 11.54
C THR A 302 -1.35 -12.41 11.89
N TYR A 303 -2.06 -12.89 10.88
CA TYR A 303 -3.25 -13.74 10.97
C TYR A 303 -3.05 -15.03 10.19
N PRO A 304 -3.63 -16.16 10.60
CA PRO A 304 -3.68 -17.35 9.77
C PRO A 304 -4.68 -17.13 8.60
N PHE A 305 -4.55 -17.94 7.54
CA PHE A 305 -5.39 -17.85 6.34
C PHE A 305 -6.89 -17.82 6.64
N GLY A 306 -7.37 -18.70 7.51
CA GLY A 306 -8.78 -18.77 7.89
C GLY A 306 -9.33 -17.49 8.53
N ASP A 307 -8.48 -16.59 9.01
CA ASP A 307 -8.85 -15.38 9.73
C ASP A 307 -8.78 -14.10 8.84
N ILE A 308 -8.73 -14.24 7.51
CA ILE A 308 -8.77 -13.09 6.58
C ILE A 308 -9.92 -12.12 6.89
N PRO A 309 -11.16 -12.56 7.19
CA PRO A 309 -12.22 -11.63 7.59
C PRO A 309 -11.88 -10.79 8.83
N ALA A 310 -11.21 -11.40 9.81
CA ALA A 310 -10.77 -10.68 11.03
C ALA A 310 -9.61 -9.70 10.72
N ALA A 311 -8.68 -10.07 9.86
CA ALA A 311 -7.59 -9.20 9.39
C ALA A 311 -8.15 -7.96 8.66
N ILE A 312 -9.16 -8.13 7.81
CA ILE A 312 -9.84 -7.01 7.13
C ILE A 312 -10.57 -6.12 8.13
N ARG A 313 -11.30 -6.68 9.10
CA ARG A 313 -11.94 -5.86 10.18
C ARG A 313 -10.93 -5.03 10.94
N HIS A 314 -9.75 -5.60 11.24
CA HIS A 314 -8.67 -4.85 11.88
C HIS A 314 -8.19 -3.69 10.99
N GLN A 315 -8.00 -3.93 9.68
CA GLN A 315 -7.59 -2.88 8.74
C GLN A 315 -8.64 -1.76 8.63
N GLU A 316 -9.93 -2.09 8.62
CA GLU A 316 -11.04 -1.12 8.54
C GLU A 316 -11.09 -0.15 9.73
N GLN A 317 -10.58 -0.55 10.90
CA GLN A 317 -10.49 0.32 12.08
C GLN A 317 -9.53 1.51 11.88
N GLY A 318 -8.64 1.44 10.88
CA GLY A 318 -7.77 2.57 10.50
C GLY A 318 -6.62 2.87 11.46
N HIS A 319 -6.37 2.03 12.46
CA HIS A 319 -5.34 2.22 13.48
C HIS A 319 -4.24 1.15 13.43
N ALA A 320 -4.09 0.47 12.31
CA ALA A 320 -3.07 -0.54 12.15
C ALA A 320 -1.65 0.08 12.25
N ARG A 321 -0.82 -0.53 13.09
CA ARG A 321 0.60 -0.21 13.23
C ARG A 321 1.38 -1.07 12.23
N GLY A 322 2.02 -0.46 11.24
CA GLY A 322 2.67 -1.22 10.17
C GLY A 322 1.67 -1.99 9.29
N LYS A 323 2.08 -3.12 8.76
CA LYS A 323 1.29 -3.99 7.87
C LYS A 323 0.56 -5.08 8.65
N ILE A 324 -0.62 -5.45 8.16
CA ILE A 324 -1.36 -6.64 8.58
C ILE A 324 -1.08 -7.72 7.54
N VAL A 325 -0.51 -8.84 7.97
CA VAL A 325 -0.08 -9.94 7.11
C VAL A 325 -0.92 -11.18 7.41
N VAL A 326 -1.10 -12.02 6.40
CA VAL A 326 -1.78 -13.30 6.50
C VAL A 326 -0.84 -14.39 6.00
N THR A 327 -0.63 -15.44 6.81
CA THR A 327 0.09 -16.66 6.41
C THR A 327 -0.89 -17.66 5.81
N VAL A 328 -0.53 -18.24 4.67
CA VAL A 328 -1.36 -19.17 3.90
C VAL A 328 -0.86 -20.60 4.05
#